data_f8b2bb6fcfcc32d18cda66d074d21733
#
_entry.id   f8b2bb6fcfcc32d18cda66d074d21733
#
_cell.length_a   1.000
_cell.length_b   1.000
_cell.length_c   1.000
_cell.angle_alpha   90.00
_cell.angle_beta   90.00
_cell.angle_gamma   90.00
#
_symmetry.space_group_name_H-M   'P 1'
#
loop_
_entity.id
_entity.type
_entity.pdbx_description
1 polymer ?
#
loop_
_entity_poly.entity_id
_entity_poly.type
_entity_poly.pdbx_seq_one_letter_code
_entity_poly.pdbx_strand_id
1 'polypeptide(L)'
;SYENGQPTHCYDAEKINGKLVFQELDTDQEFETLLGKKINLTNKDPVFLLNDKVINLAGVIGGIETSCSSDTMTALVECAFFKPEAIIGKSVKYDIQSEASYKFERFVDPECQDRTIRRFIKIVDQHTNIKDMSVISYKFKQNKVTKIPIKTNEINQIIGTNISQDSYLNYLSKLGFIINDEHIEAPSYRSDIETQNDLAEEIARVIGYDNITRNEITIPKGKKSNIHDLENNLRFFLLDEGFYEIINSPFVGSDSSNSISVDNPLDSNKKYLRSNLTESLLEKLLYNERRQKDSIKLFEISDIYTVKNNKINVTRKLGIIASGRAGHNYKDFSKKISKKYLTSVFKETLPNENFEFKLLNRELLNTKVKNEIIFCEVDIANFSSDVLSYKKISKPPESFIEYSPISDLPYSIRDLSFSIKDFTELDKFIEYILGFKHKLLKEIYIFDYFNNEKNAEIKIGFRFIFQSTDSTITETQVNDIISVIIGHIEEIDGITIPGLI
;
A
#
# COMPACT_ATOMS: atom_id res chain seq x y z
N SER A 1 34.99 6.93 -2.24
CA SER A 1 33.52 6.92 -2.03
C SER A 1 33.10 6.03 -0.86
N TYR A 2 33.60 4.75 -0.80
CA TYR A 2 33.22 3.81 0.25
C TYR A 2 33.57 4.28 1.68
N GLU A 3 34.81 4.74 1.91
CA GLU A 3 35.28 5.17 3.25
C GLU A 3 34.67 6.50 3.73
N ASN A 4 34.56 7.49 2.84
CA ASN A 4 34.23 8.88 3.22
C ASN A 4 32.85 9.34 2.78
N GLY A 5 32.06 8.48 2.11
CA GLY A 5 30.77 8.87 1.55
C GLY A 5 30.85 9.82 0.34
N GLN A 6 32.02 10.36 0.02
CA GLN A 6 32.26 11.33 -1.04
C GLN A 6 32.59 10.63 -2.36
N PRO A 7 31.77 10.77 -3.42
CA PRO A 7 32.14 10.30 -4.76
C PRO A 7 33.29 11.11 -5.34
N THR A 8 34.11 10.44 -6.15
CA THR A 8 35.16 11.05 -6.95
C THR A 8 35.02 10.61 -8.39
N HIS A 9 35.31 11.48 -9.34
CA HIS A 9 35.31 11.17 -10.77
C HIS A 9 36.71 11.38 -11.34
N CYS A 10 37.11 10.48 -12.26
CA CYS A 10 38.42 10.55 -12.92
C CYS A 10 38.23 10.72 -14.42
N TYR A 11 38.91 11.70 -14.98
CA TYR A 11 39.02 11.94 -16.42
C TYR A 11 40.44 11.62 -16.89
N ASP A 12 40.59 11.18 -18.10
CA ASP A 12 41.87 11.12 -18.78
C ASP A 12 42.31 12.54 -19.10
N ALA A 13 43.40 13.01 -18.46
CA ALA A 13 43.83 14.38 -18.59
C ALA A 13 44.28 14.74 -20.01
N GLU A 14 44.74 13.76 -20.81
CA GLU A 14 45.14 13.99 -22.22
C GLU A 14 43.93 14.29 -23.12
N LYS A 15 42.74 13.86 -22.69
CA LYS A 15 41.46 14.15 -23.36
C LYS A 15 40.82 15.46 -22.93
N ILE A 16 41.33 16.10 -21.87
CA ILE A 16 40.82 17.37 -21.34
C ILE A 16 41.64 18.55 -21.90
N ASN A 17 41.42 18.87 -23.15
CA ASN A 17 42.13 19.97 -23.82
C ASN A 17 41.17 21.12 -24.07
N GLY A 18 41.38 22.25 -23.35
CA GLY A 18 40.61 23.47 -23.53
C GLY A 18 39.95 23.99 -22.26
N LYS A 19 38.80 24.64 -22.40
CA LYS A 19 38.08 25.28 -21.32
C LYS A 19 37.11 24.30 -20.69
N LEU A 20 37.35 23.97 -19.42
CA LEU A 20 36.40 23.17 -18.58
C LEU A 20 35.51 24.13 -17.80
N VAL A 21 34.21 23.98 -17.91
CA VAL A 21 33.20 24.83 -17.23
C VAL A 21 32.18 23.95 -16.55
N PHE A 22 31.77 24.33 -15.30
CA PHE A 22 30.63 23.77 -14.61
C PHE A 22 29.49 24.77 -14.67
N GLN A 23 28.33 24.36 -15.18
CA GLN A 23 27.12 25.20 -15.25
C GLN A 23 25.84 24.36 -15.38
N GLU A 24 24.71 25.02 -15.25
CA GLU A 24 23.43 24.47 -15.74
C GLU A 24 23.41 24.55 -17.26
N LEU A 25 22.85 23.51 -17.90
CA LEU A 25 22.75 23.46 -19.35
C LEU A 25 21.68 24.46 -19.85
N ASP A 26 22.03 25.24 -20.87
CA ASP A 26 21.14 26.27 -21.43
C ASP A 26 20.23 25.70 -22.56
N THR A 27 20.70 24.67 -23.25
CA THR A 27 20.01 24.03 -24.40
C THR A 27 20.14 22.53 -24.30
N ASP A 28 19.19 21.82 -24.89
CA ASP A 28 19.23 20.37 -24.92
C ASP A 28 20.43 19.86 -25.70
N GLN A 29 21.12 18.84 -25.17
CA GLN A 29 22.30 18.21 -25.80
C GLN A 29 22.27 16.70 -25.65
N GLU A 30 22.67 15.99 -26.72
CA GLU A 30 22.94 14.56 -26.67
C GLU A 30 24.22 14.29 -25.87
N PHE A 31 24.17 13.28 -25.00
CA PHE A 31 25.28 12.89 -24.15
C PHE A 31 25.39 11.36 -24.09
N GLU A 32 26.59 10.83 -24.34
CA GLU A 32 26.88 9.42 -24.21
C GLU A 32 27.62 9.13 -22.90
N THR A 33 26.97 8.36 -22.05
CA THR A 33 27.44 8.05 -20.70
C THR A 33 28.54 6.99 -20.68
N LEU A 34 29.26 6.84 -19.56
CA LEU A 34 30.23 5.77 -19.32
C LEU A 34 29.64 4.35 -19.52
N LEU A 35 28.31 4.21 -19.39
CA LEU A 35 27.62 2.93 -19.61
C LEU A 35 27.24 2.68 -21.06
N GLY A 36 27.67 3.55 -22.00
CA GLY A 36 27.34 3.48 -23.43
C GLY A 36 25.89 3.85 -23.75
N LYS A 37 25.14 4.37 -22.78
CA LYS A 37 23.76 4.84 -22.98
C LYS A 37 23.79 6.27 -23.50
N LYS A 38 23.09 6.52 -24.62
CA LYS A 38 22.87 7.87 -25.16
C LYS A 38 21.60 8.45 -24.55
N ILE A 39 21.69 9.66 -24.03
CA ILE A 39 20.59 10.40 -23.42
C ILE A 39 20.56 11.82 -23.95
N ASN A 40 19.37 12.43 -23.96
CA ASN A 40 19.19 13.84 -24.26
C ASN A 40 19.06 14.61 -22.96
N LEU A 41 20.11 15.32 -22.57
CA LEU A 41 20.09 16.22 -21.44
C LEU A 41 19.27 17.47 -21.77
N THR A 42 18.53 17.97 -20.80
CA THR A 42 17.64 19.11 -20.99
C THR A 42 18.15 20.32 -20.26
N ASN A 43 17.61 21.49 -20.62
CA ASN A 43 17.84 22.76 -19.92
C ASN A 43 17.77 22.59 -18.39
N LYS A 44 18.68 23.24 -17.68
CA LYS A 44 18.88 23.21 -16.22
C LYS A 44 19.45 21.90 -15.65
N ASP A 45 19.93 21.00 -16.46
CA ASP A 45 20.75 19.90 -15.92
C ASP A 45 22.15 20.42 -15.56
N PRO A 46 22.70 20.10 -14.36
CA PRO A 46 24.05 20.49 -13.97
C PRO A 46 25.06 19.63 -14.73
N VAL A 47 25.97 20.28 -15.45
CA VAL A 47 26.92 19.59 -16.33
C VAL A 47 28.33 20.15 -16.22
N PHE A 48 29.32 19.32 -16.56
CA PHE A 48 30.65 19.79 -16.94
C PHE A 48 30.73 19.83 -18.47
N LEU A 49 31.14 21.00 -18.96
CA LEU A 49 31.37 21.23 -20.40
C LEU A 49 32.87 21.36 -20.65
N LEU A 50 33.32 20.70 -21.70
CA LEU A 50 34.64 20.91 -22.32
C LEU A 50 34.43 21.52 -23.68
N ASN A 51 34.89 22.76 -23.88
CA ASN A 51 34.69 23.50 -25.12
C ASN A 51 33.22 23.45 -25.61
N ASP A 52 32.30 23.75 -24.73
CA ASP A 52 30.82 23.76 -24.93
C ASP A 52 30.17 22.39 -25.18
N LYS A 53 30.95 21.30 -25.14
CA LYS A 53 30.40 19.92 -25.21
C LYS A 53 30.28 19.30 -23.84
N VAL A 54 29.16 18.66 -23.55
CA VAL A 54 28.93 17.96 -22.27
C VAL A 54 29.84 16.74 -22.13
N ILE A 55 30.61 16.67 -21.06
CA ILE A 55 31.48 15.54 -20.70
C ILE A 55 31.06 14.82 -19.43
N ASN A 56 30.16 15.40 -18.64
CA ASN A 56 29.70 14.80 -17.40
C ASN A 56 28.34 15.40 -17.00
N LEU A 57 27.38 14.56 -16.69
CA LEU A 57 26.18 14.95 -15.94
C LEU A 57 26.56 14.97 -14.47
N ALA A 58 26.77 16.18 -13.94
CA ALA A 58 27.40 16.41 -12.65
C ALA A 58 26.70 15.67 -11.50
N GLY A 59 27.47 15.00 -10.67
CA GLY A 59 26.97 14.22 -9.55
C GLY A 59 26.22 12.93 -9.91
N VAL A 60 26.03 12.65 -11.21
CA VAL A 60 25.30 11.45 -11.68
C VAL A 60 26.23 10.51 -12.43
N ILE A 61 26.76 10.91 -13.59
CA ILE A 61 27.57 10.03 -14.42
C ILE A 61 28.47 10.81 -15.38
N GLY A 62 29.71 10.35 -15.57
CA GLY A 62 30.63 10.85 -16.59
C GLY A 62 30.33 10.34 -18.00
N GLY A 63 30.95 10.99 -18.97
CA GLY A 63 30.90 10.60 -20.39
C GLY A 63 31.99 9.63 -20.76
N ILE A 64 31.72 8.82 -21.78
CA ILE A 64 32.65 7.81 -22.29
C ILE A 64 33.89 8.45 -22.96
N GLU A 65 33.73 9.59 -23.61
CA GLU A 65 34.80 10.24 -24.38
C GLU A 65 35.99 10.66 -23.55
N THR A 66 35.78 11.12 -22.32
CA THR A 66 36.79 11.60 -21.40
C THR A 66 37.20 10.59 -20.32
N SER A 67 36.69 9.36 -20.45
CA SER A 67 36.96 8.30 -19.47
C SER A 67 38.44 7.85 -19.51
N CYS A 68 38.93 7.44 -18.35
CA CYS A 68 40.22 6.77 -18.22
C CYS A 68 40.19 5.37 -18.88
N SER A 69 41.32 4.94 -19.37
CA SER A 69 41.59 3.61 -19.95
C SER A 69 42.81 2.98 -19.30
N SER A 70 43.20 1.76 -19.74
CA SER A 70 44.45 1.13 -19.33
C SER A 70 45.70 1.92 -19.69
N ASP A 71 45.61 2.78 -20.68
CA ASP A 71 46.75 3.55 -21.23
C ASP A 71 46.84 4.98 -20.66
N THR A 72 45.88 5.36 -19.80
CA THR A 72 45.86 6.67 -19.16
C THR A 72 47.05 6.85 -18.22
N MET A 73 47.94 7.79 -18.55
CA MET A 73 49.13 8.09 -17.75
C MET A 73 48.95 9.28 -16.82
N THR A 74 48.03 10.18 -17.11
CA THR A 74 47.72 11.34 -16.32
C THR A 74 46.22 11.46 -16.14
N ALA A 75 45.73 11.53 -14.88
CA ALA A 75 44.32 11.65 -14.56
C ALA A 75 43.99 13.00 -13.91
N LEU A 76 42.91 13.63 -14.35
CA LEU A 76 42.26 14.73 -13.66
C LEU A 76 41.21 14.12 -12.73
N VAL A 77 41.37 14.34 -11.41
CA VAL A 77 40.45 13.79 -10.40
C VAL A 77 39.56 14.90 -9.87
N GLU A 78 38.27 14.75 -10.06
CA GLU A 78 37.24 15.64 -9.50
C GLU A 78 36.76 15.10 -8.15
N CYS A 79 36.67 15.99 -7.15
CA CYS A 79 36.05 15.73 -5.87
C CYS A 79 35.22 16.95 -5.50
N ALA A 80 33.96 16.94 -5.82
CA ALA A 80 33.08 18.10 -5.75
C ALA A 80 31.94 17.89 -4.75
N PHE A 81 31.35 18.97 -4.30
CA PHE A 81 30.07 19.00 -3.61
C PHE A 81 28.99 19.52 -4.55
N PHE A 82 27.88 18.81 -4.65
CA PHE A 82 26.68 19.25 -5.36
C PHE A 82 25.53 19.33 -4.38
N LYS A 83 24.70 20.36 -4.52
CA LYS A 83 23.48 20.46 -3.74
C LYS A 83 22.52 19.32 -4.10
N PRO A 84 21.92 18.63 -3.11
CA PRO A 84 20.98 17.54 -3.38
C PRO A 84 19.86 17.92 -4.36
N GLU A 85 19.32 19.13 -4.26
CA GLU A 85 18.21 19.63 -5.08
C GLU A 85 18.58 19.68 -6.58
N ALA A 86 19.85 19.83 -6.92
CA ALA A 86 20.32 19.81 -8.30
C ALA A 86 20.38 18.38 -8.88
N ILE A 87 20.52 17.38 -8.03
CA ILE A 87 20.72 15.97 -8.42
C ILE A 87 19.45 15.14 -8.29
N ILE A 88 18.60 15.45 -7.29
CA ILE A 88 17.35 14.71 -7.03
C ILE A 88 16.53 14.56 -8.31
N GLY A 89 16.10 13.31 -8.57
CA GLY A 89 15.26 12.94 -9.71
C GLY A 89 15.99 12.77 -11.05
N LYS A 90 17.29 13.11 -11.17
CA LYS A 90 18.04 12.93 -12.42
C LYS A 90 18.22 11.46 -12.75
N SER A 91 18.46 10.62 -11.74
CA SER A 91 18.58 9.16 -11.90
C SER A 91 17.32 8.55 -12.51
N VAL A 92 16.15 8.98 -12.04
CA VAL A 92 14.86 8.52 -12.57
C VAL A 92 14.59 9.09 -13.95
N LYS A 93 14.84 10.39 -14.15
CA LYS A 93 14.61 11.09 -15.44
C LYS A 93 15.36 10.44 -16.58
N TYR A 94 16.60 10.02 -16.35
CA TYR A 94 17.48 9.46 -17.39
C TYR A 94 17.61 7.94 -17.32
N ASP A 95 16.92 7.30 -16.34
CA ASP A 95 17.03 5.87 -16.07
C ASP A 95 18.51 5.45 -15.95
N ILE A 96 19.24 6.16 -15.05
CA ILE A 96 20.66 5.93 -14.74
C ILE A 96 20.80 5.83 -13.23
N GLN A 97 21.14 4.66 -12.73
CA GLN A 97 21.46 4.45 -11.33
C GLN A 97 22.97 4.43 -11.15
N SER A 98 23.49 5.33 -10.32
CA SER A 98 24.91 5.35 -9.96
C SER A 98 25.07 5.54 -8.45
N GLU A 99 26.17 5.02 -7.90
CA GLU A 99 26.54 5.25 -6.50
C GLU A 99 26.75 6.75 -6.19
N ALA A 100 27.18 7.52 -7.17
CA ALA A 100 27.37 8.96 -7.04
C ALA A 100 26.03 9.68 -6.88
N SER A 101 25.08 9.46 -7.78
CA SER A 101 23.74 10.07 -7.68
C SER A 101 23.04 9.68 -6.38
N TYR A 102 23.10 8.40 -5.99
CA TYR A 102 22.53 7.93 -4.73
C TYR A 102 23.05 8.71 -3.50
N LYS A 103 24.35 9.02 -3.48
CA LYS A 103 24.98 9.75 -2.38
C LYS A 103 24.68 11.25 -2.44
N PHE A 104 24.82 11.87 -3.61
CA PHE A 104 24.59 13.31 -3.75
C PHE A 104 23.11 13.68 -3.55
N GLU A 105 22.17 12.85 -3.95
CA GLU A 105 20.73 13.06 -3.69
C GLU A 105 20.39 13.08 -2.18
N ARG A 106 21.21 12.40 -1.36
CA ARG A 106 21.00 12.22 0.09
C ARG A 106 21.90 13.08 0.97
N PHE A 107 22.63 13.98 0.37
CA PHE A 107 23.62 14.81 0.98
C PHE A 107 24.99 14.15 1.15
N VAL A 108 26.02 14.87 0.71
CA VAL A 108 27.45 14.58 0.93
C VAL A 108 28.03 15.72 1.76
N ASP A 109 28.94 15.41 2.68
CA ASP A 109 29.60 16.42 3.52
C ASP A 109 30.30 17.48 2.67
N PRO A 110 29.88 18.77 2.73
CA PRO A 110 30.45 19.84 1.91
C PRO A 110 31.87 20.25 2.31
N GLU A 111 32.42 19.71 3.39
CA GLU A 111 33.74 20.03 3.87
C GLU A 111 34.73 18.84 3.83
N CYS A 112 34.32 17.70 3.25
CA CYS A 112 35.17 16.50 3.27
C CYS A 112 36.09 16.34 2.05
N GLN A 113 36.03 17.23 1.04
CA GLN A 113 36.75 17.08 -0.24
C GLN A 113 38.26 17.00 -0.05
N ASP A 114 38.86 17.88 0.74
CA ASP A 114 40.32 17.88 0.99
C ASP A 114 40.77 16.55 1.64
N ARG A 115 40.05 16.10 2.66
CA ARG A 115 40.33 14.80 3.32
C ARG A 115 40.22 13.65 2.36
N THR A 116 39.20 13.68 1.52
CA THR A 116 38.91 12.60 0.52
C THR A 116 40.01 12.57 -0.54
N ILE A 117 40.43 13.69 -1.10
CA ILE A 117 41.51 13.73 -2.10
C ILE A 117 42.83 13.28 -1.47
N ARG A 118 43.20 13.69 -0.28
CA ARG A 118 44.39 13.18 0.42
C ARG A 118 44.34 11.68 0.60
N ARG A 119 43.18 11.12 0.95
CA ARG A 119 42.99 9.69 1.08
C ARG A 119 43.08 8.96 -0.27
N PHE A 120 42.48 9.55 -1.31
CA PHE A 120 42.58 9.05 -2.69
C PHE A 120 44.03 8.96 -3.15
N ILE A 121 44.79 10.06 -2.99
CA ILE A 121 46.22 10.13 -3.35
C ILE A 121 47.01 9.04 -2.62
N LYS A 122 46.79 8.88 -1.29
CA LYS A 122 47.45 7.87 -0.49
C LYS A 122 47.20 6.44 -0.98
N ILE A 123 45.98 6.17 -1.45
CA ILE A 123 45.63 4.84 -2.01
C ILE A 123 46.34 4.64 -3.34
N VAL A 124 46.28 5.63 -4.22
CA VAL A 124 46.96 5.55 -5.54
C VAL A 124 48.46 5.35 -5.37
N ASP A 125 49.09 6.06 -4.47
CA ASP A 125 50.54 5.99 -4.18
C ASP A 125 50.98 4.60 -3.66
N GLN A 126 50.08 3.84 -3.07
CA GLN A 126 50.34 2.44 -2.66
C GLN A 126 50.38 1.46 -3.84
N HIS A 127 49.81 1.83 -4.97
CA HIS A 127 49.68 0.96 -6.16
C HIS A 127 50.51 1.42 -7.38
N THR A 128 50.91 2.69 -7.39
CA THR A 128 51.71 3.25 -8.48
C THR A 128 52.59 4.39 -7.97
N ASN A 129 53.68 4.70 -8.69
CA ASN A 129 54.55 5.79 -8.37
C ASN A 129 54.01 7.11 -8.95
N ILE A 130 53.54 8.02 -8.11
CA ILE A 130 53.12 9.36 -8.52
C ILE A 130 54.32 10.23 -8.81
N LYS A 131 54.52 10.61 -10.11
CA LYS A 131 55.67 11.40 -10.53
C LYS A 131 55.48 12.89 -10.26
N ASP A 132 54.28 13.40 -10.50
CA ASP A 132 53.95 14.80 -10.39
C ASP A 132 52.47 14.96 -10.02
N MET A 133 52.15 16.04 -9.28
CA MET A 133 50.78 16.29 -8.80
C MET A 133 50.56 17.77 -8.60
N SER A 134 49.42 18.27 -9.02
CA SER A 134 48.91 19.60 -8.68
C SER A 134 47.49 19.49 -8.13
N VAL A 135 47.18 20.36 -7.18
CA VAL A 135 45.82 20.42 -6.57
C VAL A 135 45.30 21.85 -6.69
N ILE A 136 44.10 21.97 -7.19
CA ILE A 136 43.35 23.21 -7.32
C ILE A 136 42.08 23.08 -6.51
N SER A 137 41.78 24.04 -5.64
CA SER A 137 40.54 24.03 -4.85
C SER A 137 39.76 25.31 -5.10
N TYR A 138 38.49 25.18 -5.38
CA TYR A 138 37.55 26.29 -5.51
C TYR A 138 36.45 26.16 -4.49
N LYS A 139 36.23 27.20 -3.67
CA LYS A 139 35.13 27.28 -2.73
C LYS A 139 34.20 28.43 -3.12
N PHE A 140 33.11 28.12 -3.80
CA PHE A 140 32.15 29.10 -4.35
C PHE A 140 31.34 29.83 -3.25
N LYS A 141 31.11 29.15 -2.14
CA LYS A 141 30.34 29.66 -1.01
C LYS A 141 30.82 29.03 0.28
N GLN A 142 30.95 29.84 1.35
CA GLN A 142 31.14 29.27 2.67
C GLN A 142 29.86 28.55 3.14
N ASN A 143 30.01 27.34 3.67
CA ASN A 143 28.91 26.65 4.26
C ASN A 143 28.49 27.37 5.56
N LYS A 144 27.18 27.49 5.74
CA LYS A 144 26.62 28.07 6.97
C LYS A 144 26.72 27.01 8.06
N VAL A 145 27.50 27.26 9.09
CA VAL A 145 27.54 26.41 10.28
C VAL A 145 26.24 26.61 11.06
N THR A 146 25.52 25.50 11.31
CA THR A 146 24.32 25.54 12.14
C THR A 146 24.72 25.70 13.61
N LYS A 147 24.22 26.75 14.25
CA LYS A 147 24.48 27.08 15.67
C LYS A 147 23.19 26.90 16.45
N ILE A 148 23.18 25.98 17.41
CA ILE A 148 22.02 25.65 18.23
C ILE A 148 22.29 26.09 19.66
N PRO A 149 21.47 26.93 20.31
CA PRO A 149 21.71 27.38 21.68
C PRO A 149 21.71 26.19 22.67
N ILE A 150 22.52 26.31 23.74
CA ILE A 150 22.55 25.31 24.81
C ILE A 150 21.29 25.45 25.68
N LYS A 151 20.40 24.46 25.64
CA LYS A 151 19.13 24.45 26.40
C LYS A 151 18.86 23.07 27.02
N THR A 152 19.64 22.68 27.99
CA THR A 152 19.55 21.36 28.63
C THR A 152 18.17 21.08 29.22
N ASN A 153 17.49 22.09 29.81
CA ASN A 153 16.16 21.91 30.35
C ASN A 153 15.12 21.58 29.28
N GLU A 154 15.22 22.20 28.10
CA GLU A 154 14.33 21.91 26.97
C GLU A 154 14.53 20.47 26.46
N ILE A 155 15.76 20.02 26.35
CA ILE A 155 16.12 18.63 26.01
C ILE A 155 15.51 17.65 27.02
N ASN A 156 15.68 17.91 28.32
CA ASN A 156 15.13 17.06 29.38
C ASN A 156 13.61 16.99 29.32
N GLN A 157 12.92 18.08 28.98
CA GLN A 157 11.48 18.08 28.79
C GLN A 157 11.02 17.26 27.58
N ILE A 158 11.75 17.38 26.46
CA ILE A 158 11.44 16.62 25.23
C ILE A 158 11.60 15.12 25.46
N ILE A 159 12.71 14.70 26.09
CA ILE A 159 13.02 13.27 26.28
C ILE A 159 12.30 12.69 27.51
N GLY A 160 11.96 13.52 28.50
CA GLY A 160 11.45 13.06 29.79
C GLY A 160 12.53 12.58 30.76
N THR A 161 13.73 13.21 30.72
CA THR A 161 14.91 12.85 31.52
C THR A 161 15.35 14.01 32.45
N ASN A 162 16.36 13.76 33.29
CA ASN A 162 16.97 14.76 34.18
C ASN A 162 18.51 14.67 34.07
N ILE A 163 19.05 14.72 32.85
CA ILE A 163 20.48 14.75 32.64
C ILE A 163 21.07 16.10 33.00
N SER A 164 22.28 16.12 33.55
CA SER A 164 23.02 17.34 33.83
C SER A 164 23.56 17.98 32.55
N GLN A 165 23.80 19.30 32.58
CA GLN A 165 24.39 20.02 31.44
C GLN A 165 25.75 19.42 31.04
N ASP A 166 26.58 19.05 31.99
CA ASP A 166 27.88 18.44 31.72
C ASP A 166 27.77 17.13 30.98
N SER A 167 26.81 16.26 31.39
CA SER A 167 26.53 14.98 30.68
C SER A 167 26.03 15.24 29.27
N TYR A 168 25.12 16.21 29.11
CA TYR A 168 24.54 16.59 27.82
C TYR A 168 25.63 17.04 26.84
N LEU A 169 26.49 17.98 27.27
CA LEU A 169 27.58 18.48 26.45
C LEU A 169 28.66 17.44 26.16
N ASN A 170 28.94 16.54 27.11
CA ASN A 170 29.87 15.46 26.91
C ASN A 170 29.35 14.43 25.87
N TYR A 171 28.06 14.11 25.87
CA TYR A 171 27.48 13.25 24.85
C TYR A 171 27.62 13.84 23.45
N LEU A 172 27.30 15.10 23.28
CA LEU A 172 27.40 15.80 21.99
C LEU A 172 28.85 15.93 21.53
N SER A 173 29.79 16.25 22.45
CA SER A 173 31.21 16.32 22.12
C SER A 173 31.74 14.97 21.59
N LYS A 174 31.32 13.84 22.18
CA LYS A 174 31.66 12.48 21.70
C LYS A 174 31.10 12.16 20.31
N LEU A 175 30.02 12.80 19.93
CA LEU A 175 29.42 12.70 18.60
C LEU A 175 30.03 13.64 17.57
N GLY A 176 31.05 14.43 17.98
CA GLY A 176 31.79 15.35 17.11
C GLY A 176 31.21 16.74 17.00
N PHE A 177 30.24 17.11 17.85
CA PHE A 177 29.75 18.47 17.93
C PHE A 177 30.78 19.37 18.58
N ILE A 178 30.90 20.61 18.11
CA ILE A 178 31.78 21.65 18.70
C ILE A 178 30.96 22.42 19.72
N ILE A 179 31.44 22.41 20.95
CA ILE A 179 30.77 23.08 22.07
C ILE A 179 31.43 24.46 22.28
N ASN A 180 30.64 25.51 22.19
CA ASN A 180 31.00 26.86 22.54
C ASN A 180 30.25 27.29 23.81
N ASP A 181 30.54 28.45 24.37
CA ASP A 181 29.96 28.91 25.65
C ASP A 181 28.44 29.01 25.62
N GLU A 182 27.87 29.45 24.50
CA GLU A 182 26.42 29.70 24.37
C GLU A 182 25.70 28.79 23.36
N HIS A 183 26.43 28.11 22.48
CA HIS A 183 25.84 27.32 21.40
C HIS A 183 26.69 26.12 21.05
N ILE A 184 26.03 25.18 20.41
CA ILE A 184 26.56 23.95 19.87
C ILE A 184 26.60 24.09 18.36
N GLU A 185 27.71 23.72 17.73
CA GLU A 185 27.85 23.67 16.27
C GLU A 185 27.77 22.19 15.80
N ALA A 186 26.85 21.92 14.89
CA ALA A 186 26.73 20.60 14.29
C ALA A 186 27.91 20.34 13.34
N PRO A 187 28.43 19.10 13.28
CA PRO A 187 29.42 18.69 12.28
C PRO A 187 28.90 18.88 10.86
N SER A 188 29.77 19.23 9.91
CA SER A 188 29.39 19.51 8.52
C SER A 188 28.69 18.34 7.81
N TYR A 189 28.94 17.12 8.24
CA TYR A 189 28.28 15.91 7.71
C TYR A 189 26.88 15.64 8.30
N ARG A 190 26.43 16.41 9.28
CA ARG A 190 25.12 16.32 9.94
C ARG A 190 24.24 17.49 9.50
N SER A 191 23.79 17.43 8.25
CA SER A 191 22.86 18.44 7.69
C SER A 191 21.45 18.36 8.25
N ASP A 192 21.13 17.28 8.94
CA ASP A 192 19.85 16.97 9.58
C ASP A 192 19.67 17.66 10.94
N ILE A 193 20.75 18.18 11.53
CA ILE A 193 20.72 18.78 12.87
C ILE A 193 20.54 20.31 12.76
N GLU A 194 19.34 20.80 13.06
CA GLU A 194 19.00 22.22 12.99
C GLU A 194 18.35 22.76 14.26
N THR A 195 17.73 21.91 15.07
CA THR A 195 16.86 22.30 16.18
C THR A 195 17.19 21.57 17.49
N GLN A 196 16.53 21.99 18.58
CA GLN A 196 16.60 21.31 19.87
C GLN A 196 16.04 19.88 19.80
N ASN A 197 15.04 19.65 18.96
CA ASN A 197 14.46 18.30 18.79
C ASN A 197 15.48 17.31 18.21
N ASP A 198 16.29 17.78 17.25
CA ASP A 198 17.32 16.96 16.62
C ASP A 198 18.43 16.62 17.64
N LEU A 199 18.81 17.59 18.48
CA LEU A 199 19.74 17.33 19.59
C LEU A 199 19.12 16.36 20.64
N ALA A 200 17.83 16.47 20.91
CA ALA A 200 17.15 15.59 21.83
C ALA A 200 17.16 14.14 21.30
N GLU A 201 16.97 13.94 20.01
CA GLU A 201 17.08 12.63 19.36
C GLU A 201 18.49 12.04 19.54
N GLU A 202 19.54 12.82 19.28
CA GLU A 202 20.92 12.37 19.46
C GLU A 202 21.21 11.95 20.92
N ILE A 203 20.72 12.74 21.88
CA ILE A 203 20.88 12.41 23.30
C ILE A 203 20.09 11.16 23.68
N ALA A 204 18.85 11.03 23.22
CA ALA A 204 18.04 9.83 23.47
C ALA A 204 18.70 8.56 22.92
N ARG A 205 19.29 8.67 21.73
CA ARG A 205 20.01 7.59 21.08
C ARG A 205 21.29 7.17 21.84
N VAL A 206 22.02 8.15 22.39
CA VAL A 206 23.24 7.89 23.18
C VAL A 206 22.91 7.29 24.54
N ILE A 207 21.87 7.76 25.21
CA ILE A 207 21.36 7.20 26.48
C ILE A 207 20.85 5.77 26.25
N GLY A 208 20.23 5.52 25.09
CA GLY A 208 19.49 4.31 24.74
C GLY A 208 18.02 4.41 25.14
N TYR A 209 17.13 4.17 24.19
CA TYR A 209 15.69 4.31 24.40
C TYR A 209 15.15 3.44 25.56
N ASP A 210 15.73 2.27 25.79
CA ASP A 210 15.35 1.38 26.88
C ASP A 210 15.69 1.92 28.27
N ASN A 211 16.62 2.86 28.34
CA ASN A 211 17.04 3.52 29.59
C ASN A 211 16.20 4.77 29.92
N ILE A 212 15.29 5.17 29.02
CA ILE A 212 14.39 6.30 29.26
C ILE A 212 13.16 5.81 29.99
N THR A 213 12.89 6.39 31.17
CA THR A 213 11.74 6.01 31.99
C THR A 213 10.42 6.30 31.26
N ARG A 214 9.57 5.31 31.14
CA ARG A 214 8.23 5.45 30.57
C ARG A 214 7.31 6.12 31.58
N ASN A 215 6.70 7.23 31.18
CA ASN A 215 5.65 7.88 31.95
C ASN A 215 4.28 7.45 31.46
N GLU A 216 3.32 7.28 32.38
CA GLU A 216 1.94 7.04 32.01
C GLU A 216 1.36 8.27 31.31
N ILE A 217 0.84 8.07 30.11
CA ILE A 217 0.15 9.13 29.36
C ILE A 217 -1.29 9.16 29.82
N THR A 218 -1.70 10.23 30.48
CA THR A 218 -3.11 10.49 30.74
C THR A 218 -3.77 10.99 29.46
N ILE A 219 -4.48 10.09 28.78
CA ILE A 219 -5.25 10.44 27.59
C ILE A 219 -6.51 11.17 28.08
N PRO A 220 -6.69 12.47 27.78
CA PRO A 220 -7.93 13.16 28.13
C PRO A 220 -9.10 12.44 27.46
N LYS A 221 -10.18 12.18 28.22
CA LYS A 221 -11.43 11.67 27.65
C LYS A 221 -11.96 12.72 26.66
N GLY A 222 -11.59 12.58 25.40
CA GLY A 222 -12.14 13.40 24.31
C GLY A 222 -13.66 13.16 24.21
N LYS A 223 -14.41 14.17 23.80
CA LYS A 223 -15.80 13.97 23.38
C LYS A 223 -15.77 12.98 22.20
N LYS A 224 -16.43 11.83 22.35
CA LYS A 224 -16.63 10.91 21.21
C LYS A 224 -17.30 11.67 20.09
N SER A 225 -16.79 11.52 18.87
CA SER A 225 -17.43 12.06 17.69
C SER A 225 -18.68 11.21 17.38
N ASN A 226 -19.85 11.79 17.37
CA ASN A 226 -21.09 11.10 16.98
C ASN A 226 -21.00 10.50 15.56
N ILE A 227 -20.18 11.08 14.68
CA ILE A 227 -19.95 10.58 13.31
C ILE A 227 -19.27 9.21 13.34
N HIS A 228 -18.29 9.01 14.23
CA HIS A 228 -17.58 7.73 14.34
C HIS A 228 -18.49 6.60 14.85
N ASP A 229 -19.33 6.91 15.84
CA ASP A 229 -20.33 5.96 16.35
C ASP A 229 -21.40 5.65 15.28
N LEU A 230 -21.79 6.63 14.48
CA LEU A 230 -22.71 6.47 13.35
C LEU A 230 -22.15 5.53 12.29
N GLU A 231 -20.91 5.75 11.82
CA GLU A 231 -20.27 4.89 10.84
C GLU A 231 -20.11 3.45 11.37
N ASN A 232 -19.73 3.28 12.63
CA ASN A 232 -19.57 1.95 13.22
C ASN A 232 -20.90 1.21 13.31
N ASN A 233 -21.97 1.89 13.68
CA ASN A 233 -23.29 1.27 13.75
C ASN A 233 -23.84 0.90 12.37
N LEU A 234 -23.58 1.73 11.34
CA LEU A 234 -23.87 1.36 9.94
C LEU A 234 -23.10 0.12 9.50
N ARG A 235 -21.80 0.02 9.86
CA ARG A 235 -21.01 -1.19 9.60
C ARG A 235 -21.61 -2.41 10.27
N PHE A 236 -21.95 -2.31 11.55
CA PHE A 236 -22.54 -3.43 12.29
C PHE A 236 -23.86 -3.88 11.68
N PHE A 237 -24.73 -2.94 11.33
CA PHE A 237 -25.98 -3.25 10.66
C PHE A 237 -25.75 -3.98 9.33
N LEU A 238 -24.87 -3.46 8.47
CA LEU A 238 -24.60 -4.07 7.17
C LEU A 238 -23.93 -5.45 7.29
N LEU A 239 -23.01 -5.62 8.25
CA LEU A 239 -22.40 -6.91 8.54
C LEU A 239 -23.42 -7.93 9.04
N ASP A 240 -24.35 -7.54 9.92
CA ASP A 240 -25.42 -8.38 10.42
C ASP A 240 -26.39 -8.80 9.31
N GLU A 241 -26.59 -7.95 8.27
CA GLU A 241 -27.34 -8.27 7.04
C GLU A 241 -26.51 -9.06 5.98
N GLY A 242 -25.27 -9.44 6.33
CA GLY A 242 -24.40 -10.26 5.50
C GLY A 242 -23.69 -9.51 4.37
N PHE A 243 -23.53 -8.20 4.48
CA PHE A 243 -22.71 -7.42 3.58
C PHE A 243 -21.23 -7.47 3.98
N TYR A 244 -20.35 -7.36 3.01
CA TYR A 244 -18.90 -7.26 3.20
C TYR A 244 -18.44 -5.82 2.97
N GLU A 245 -17.68 -5.27 3.92
CA GLU A 245 -17.02 -3.98 3.72
C GLU A 245 -15.86 -4.14 2.74
N ILE A 246 -15.77 -3.22 1.80
CA ILE A 246 -14.64 -3.15 0.88
C ILE A 246 -14.02 -1.76 0.93
N ILE A 247 -12.72 -1.68 0.64
CA ILE A 247 -11.97 -0.44 0.55
C ILE A 247 -11.39 -0.36 -0.86
N ASN A 248 -11.83 0.64 -1.63
CA ASN A 248 -11.34 0.89 -2.97
C ASN A 248 -10.41 2.10 -3.01
N SER A 249 -9.54 2.12 -4.03
CA SER A 249 -8.78 3.32 -4.36
C SER A 249 -9.73 4.48 -4.71
N PRO A 250 -9.44 5.71 -4.27
CA PRO A 250 -10.23 6.88 -4.65
C PRO A 250 -10.02 7.30 -6.11
N PHE A 251 -9.08 6.67 -6.82
CA PHE A 251 -8.75 7.00 -8.20
C PHE A 251 -9.56 6.15 -9.18
N VAL A 252 -10.16 6.81 -10.17
CA VAL A 252 -11.00 6.20 -11.21
C VAL A 252 -10.54 6.59 -12.60
N GLY A 253 -10.96 5.79 -13.59
CA GLY A 253 -10.58 6.01 -14.99
C GLY A 253 -11.51 6.94 -15.77
N SER A 254 -12.76 7.09 -15.31
CA SER A 254 -13.75 7.88 -16.03
C SER A 254 -13.68 9.36 -15.68
N ASP A 255 -13.76 10.19 -16.71
CA ASP A 255 -13.93 11.64 -16.61
C ASP A 255 -15.43 11.95 -16.54
N SER A 256 -15.87 12.58 -15.47
CA SER A 256 -17.18 13.22 -15.38
C SER A 256 -16.99 14.75 -15.41
N SER A 257 -18.00 15.50 -15.80
CA SER A 257 -17.96 16.97 -15.92
C SER A 257 -17.46 17.71 -14.66
N ASN A 258 -17.34 17.01 -13.52
CA ASN A 258 -16.91 17.56 -12.23
C ASN A 258 -15.75 16.76 -11.61
N SER A 259 -15.05 15.93 -12.38
CA SER A 259 -13.93 15.12 -11.89
C SER A 259 -12.69 15.98 -11.63
N ILE A 260 -11.96 15.65 -10.58
CA ILE A 260 -10.69 16.28 -10.23
C ILE A 260 -9.58 15.42 -10.81
N SER A 261 -8.78 15.98 -11.71
CA SER A 261 -7.60 15.31 -12.27
C SER A 261 -6.43 15.38 -11.31
N VAL A 262 -5.63 14.32 -11.26
CA VAL A 262 -4.35 14.27 -10.55
C VAL A 262 -3.22 14.57 -11.55
N ASP A 263 -2.31 15.48 -11.22
CA ASP A 263 -1.28 15.95 -12.13
C ASP A 263 -0.26 14.88 -12.52
N ASN A 264 0.12 14.01 -11.57
CA ASN A 264 1.10 12.93 -11.77
C ASN A 264 0.60 11.59 -11.20
N PRO A 265 -0.42 10.99 -11.83
CA PRO A 265 -1.01 9.75 -11.34
C PRO A 265 -0.02 8.57 -11.48
N LEU A 266 -0.03 7.68 -10.49
CA LEU A 266 0.75 6.43 -10.53
C LEU A 266 0.27 5.48 -11.64
N ASP A 267 -1.03 5.52 -11.96
CA ASP A 267 -1.65 4.76 -13.05
C ASP A 267 -2.37 5.74 -14.00
N SER A 268 -1.90 5.83 -15.23
CA SER A 268 -2.48 6.70 -16.25
C SER A 268 -3.94 6.38 -16.59
N ASN A 269 -4.40 5.14 -16.31
CA ASN A 269 -5.78 4.73 -16.52
C ASN A 269 -6.69 5.13 -15.36
N LYS A 270 -6.15 5.56 -14.21
CA LYS A 270 -6.89 5.96 -13.00
C LYS A 270 -6.42 7.32 -12.50
N LYS A 271 -6.62 8.34 -13.32
CA LYS A 271 -6.09 9.69 -13.08
C LYS A 271 -7.09 10.69 -12.48
N TYR A 272 -8.33 10.29 -12.22
CA TYR A 272 -9.34 11.17 -11.63
C TYR A 272 -9.71 10.73 -10.22
N LEU A 273 -10.03 11.69 -9.35
CA LEU A 273 -10.67 11.39 -8.07
C LEU A 273 -12.16 11.08 -8.30
N ARG A 274 -12.66 10.04 -7.65
CA ARG A 274 -14.06 9.59 -7.77
C ARG A 274 -15.04 10.64 -7.29
N SER A 275 -16.08 10.89 -8.07
CA SER A 275 -17.21 11.77 -7.72
C SER A 275 -18.41 11.02 -7.14
N ASN A 276 -18.40 9.69 -7.17
CA ASN A 276 -19.40 8.79 -6.62
C ASN A 276 -18.75 7.40 -6.32
N LEU A 277 -19.47 6.51 -5.66
CA LEU A 277 -19.00 5.16 -5.32
C LEU A 277 -19.46 4.08 -6.32
N THR A 278 -20.24 4.45 -7.34
CA THR A 278 -20.86 3.49 -8.27
C THR A 278 -19.82 2.69 -9.05
N GLU A 279 -18.84 3.38 -9.66
CA GLU A 279 -17.85 2.76 -10.54
C GLU A 279 -16.97 1.75 -9.79
N SER A 280 -16.44 2.15 -8.64
CA SER A 280 -15.57 1.30 -7.83
C SER A 280 -16.30 0.08 -7.24
N LEU A 281 -17.53 0.26 -6.78
CA LEU A 281 -18.37 -0.83 -6.27
C LEU A 281 -18.79 -1.80 -7.39
N LEU A 282 -19.16 -1.26 -8.56
CA LEU A 282 -19.52 -2.07 -9.71
C LEU A 282 -18.34 -2.90 -10.23
N GLU A 283 -17.14 -2.33 -10.30
CA GLU A 283 -15.92 -3.05 -10.65
C GLU A 283 -15.72 -4.29 -9.76
N LYS A 284 -15.91 -4.14 -8.44
CA LYS A 284 -15.73 -5.24 -7.47
C LYS A 284 -16.86 -6.26 -7.52
N LEU A 285 -18.10 -5.82 -7.78
CA LEU A 285 -19.21 -6.75 -8.01
C LEU A 285 -18.94 -7.62 -9.24
N LEU A 286 -18.56 -7.03 -10.36
CA LEU A 286 -18.23 -7.76 -11.60
C LEU A 286 -17.01 -8.68 -11.42
N TYR A 287 -16.03 -8.27 -10.64
CA TYR A 287 -14.88 -9.11 -10.29
C TYR A 287 -15.31 -10.39 -9.56
N ASN A 288 -16.24 -10.28 -8.62
CA ASN A 288 -16.78 -11.43 -7.87
C ASN A 288 -17.69 -12.30 -8.75
N GLU A 289 -18.53 -11.71 -9.62
CA GLU A 289 -19.35 -12.46 -10.57
C GLU A 289 -18.51 -13.33 -11.52
N ARG A 290 -17.39 -12.79 -12.04
CA ARG A 290 -16.44 -13.55 -12.88
C ARG A 290 -15.83 -14.74 -12.15
N ARG A 291 -15.80 -14.71 -10.81
CA ARG A 291 -15.37 -15.80 -9.93
C ARG A 291 -16.54 -16.66 -9.44
N GLN A 292 -17.64 -16.64 -10.19
CA GLN A 292 -18.84 -17.46 -9.95
C GLN A 292 -19.51 -17.25 -8.58
N LYS A 293 -19.23 -16.13 -7.89
CA LYS A 293 -19.99 -15.78 -6.69
C LYS A 293 -21.41 -15.42 -7.08
N ASP A 294 -22.40 -16.09 -6.48
CA ASP A 294 -23.81 -15.95 -6.79
C ASP A 294 -24.64 -15.26 -5.69
N SER A 295 -23.98 -14.86 -4.60
CA SER A 295 -24.51 -13.99 -3.54
C SER A 295 -23.48 -12.92 -3.25
N ILE A 296 -23.70 -11.72 -3.77
CA ILE A 296 -22.76 -10.61 -3.66
C ILE A 296 -23.47 -9.44 -2.96
N LYS A 297 -22.97 -9.07 -1.79
CA LYS A 297 -23.45 -7.96 -0.98
C LYS A 297 -22.22 -7.18 -0.51
N LEU A 298 -21.97 -6.01 -1.09
CA LEU A 298 -20.77 -5.19 -0.79
C LEU A 298 -21.19 -3.80 -0.37
N PHE A 299 -20.42 -3.20 0.52
CA PHE A 299 -20.55 -1.79 0.86
C PHE A 299 -19.20 -1.11 1.08
N GLU A 300 -19.17 0.20 0.96
CA GLU A 300 -18.03 1.05 1.23
C GLU A 300 -18.48 2.33 1.91
N ILE A 301 -17.83 2.70 3.02
CA ILE A 301 -17.99 4.02 3.66
C ILE A 301 -16.73 4.81 3.33
N SER A 302 -16.86 5.83 2.48
CA SER A 302 -15.70 6.54 1.98
C SER A 302 -16.01 7.93 1.43
N ASP A 303 -14.94 8.68 1.17
CA ASP A 303 -15.07 10.03 0.64
C ASP A 303 -15.21 10.04 -0.89
N ILE A 304 -16.04 10.96 -1.37
CA ILE A 304 -16.15 11.37 -2.76
C ILE A 304 -15.72 12.83 -2.91
N TYR A 305 -15.30 13.20 -4.10
CA TYR A 305 -14.69 14.48 -4.39
C TYR A 305 -15.42 15.16 -5.55
N THR A 306 -15.86 16.39 -5.34
CA THR A 306 -16.55 17.18 -6.36
C THR A 306 -16.05 18.62 -6.39
N VAL A 307 -16.15 19.28 -7.52
CA VAL A 307 -15.85 20.72 -7.63
C VAL A 307 -17.15 21.50 -7.54
N LYS A 308 -17.24 22.42 -6.57
CA LYS A 308 -18.33 23.39 -6.44
C LYS A 308 -17.74 24.79 -6.26
N ASN A 309 -18.14 25.75 -7.08
CA ASN A 309 -17.66 27.14 -7.03
C ASN A 309 -16.12 27.23 -7.02
N ASN A 310 -15.44 26.47 -7.87
CA ASN A 310 -13.98 26.34 -7.96
C ASN A 310 -13.30 25.90 -6.65
N LYS A 311 -14.04 25.27 -5.75
CA LYS A 311 -13.49 24.67 -4.53
C LYS A 311 -13.75 23.16 -4.54
N ILE A 312 -12.77 22.41 -4.07
CA ILE A 312 -12.90 20.96 -3.84
C ILE A 312 -13.82 20.77 -2.64
N ASN A 313 -14.90 20.03 -2.86
CA ASN A 313 -15.81 19.59 -1.83
C ASN A 313 -15.65 18.09 -1.59
N VAL A 314 -15.42 17.71 -0.35
CA VAL A 314 -15.29 16.32 0.09
C VAL A 314 -16.56 15.94 0.84
N THR A 315 -17.18 14.84 0.45
CA THR A 315 -18.41 14.34 1.10
C THR A 315 -18.23 12.89 1.49
N ARG A 316 -18.49 12.57 2.74
CA ARG A 316 -18.45 11.21 3.28
C ARG A 316 -19.72 10.46 2.95
N LYS A 317 -19.63 9.33 2.26
CA LYS A 317 -20.81 8.58 1.78
C LYS A 317 -20.74 7.09 2.13
N LEU A 318 -21.90 6.49 2.25
CA LEU A 318 -22.12 5.06 2.24
C LEU A 318 -22.58 4.65 0.84
N GLY A 319 -21.84 3.77 0.19
CA GLY A 319 -22.25 3.08 -1.03
C GLY A 319 -22.56 1.63 -0.75
N ILE A 320 -23.64 1.10 -1.33
CA ILE A 320 -24.09 -0.28 -1.20
C ILE A 320 -24.34 -0.83 -2.60
N ILE A 321 -23.84 -2.04 -2.87
CA ILE A 321 -24.14 -2.76 -4.11
C ILE A 321 -24.41 -4.22 -3.82
N ALA A 322 -25.43 -4.78 -4.45
CA ALA A 322 -25.79 -6.18 -4.26
C ALA A 322 -26.35 -6.83 -5.54
N SER A 323 -26.10 -8.13 -5.69
CA SER A 323 -26.59 -8.94 -6.82
C SER A 323 -26.62 -10.41 -6.47
N GLY A 324 -27.51 -11.18 -7.11
CA GLY A 324 -27.57 -12.63 -7.01
C GLY A 324 -28.56 -13.15 -5.97
N ARG A 325 -28.15 -14.08 -5.12
CA ARG A 325 -28.99 -14.72 -4.09
C ARG A 325 -28.94 -13.96 -2.78
N ALA A 326 -30.02 -14.05 -1.99
CA ALA A 326 -30.09 -13.40 -0.68
C ALA A 326 -29.11 -14.01 0.33
N GLY A 327 -28.86 -15.30 0.25
CA GLY A 327 -27.90 -16.04 1.10
C GLY A 327 -27.67 -17.47 0.59
N HIS A 328 -26.83 -18.20 1.31
CA HIS A 328 -26.43 -19.58 0.96
C HIS A 328 -27.19 -20.64 1.77
N ASN A 329 -27.88 -20.27 2.84
CA ASN A 329 -28.67 -21.21 3.62
C ASN A 329 -30.01 -21.55 2.93
N TYR A 330 -30.63 -22.68 3.28
CA TYR A 330 -31.85 -23.16 2.67
C TYR A 330 -33.06 -22.22 2.71
N LYS A 331 -33.09 -21.28 3.65
CA LYS A 331 -34.16 -20.26 3.78
C LYS A 331 -34.03 -19.15 2.74
N ASP A 332 -32.80 -18.82 2.35
CA ASP A 332 -32.48 -17.66 1.53
C ASP A 332 -31.90 -17.99 0.16
N PHE A 333 -31.53 -19.27 -0.07
CA PHE A 333 -30.89 -19.73 -1.30
C PHE A 333 -31.78 -19.54 -2.54
N SER A 334 -33.07 -19.78 -2.41
CA SER A 334 -34.06 -19.60 -3.50
C SER A 334 -34.43 -18.13 -3.74
N LYS A 335 -34.21 -17.25 -2.73
CA LYS A 335 -34.55 -15.84 -2.82
C LYS A 335 -33.48 -15.08 -3.61
N LYS A 336 -33.92 -14.27 -4.55
CA LYS A 336 -33.04 -13.37 -5.31
C LYS A 336 -33.03 -11.98 -4.70
N ILE A 337 -31.87 -11.36 -4.69
CA ILE A 337 -31.73 -9.94 -4.32
C ILE A 337 -32.42 -9.11 -5.40
N SER A 338 -33.40 -8.34 -4.97
CA SER A 338 -34.14 -7.37 -5.78
C SER A 338 -34.29 -6.05 -5.01
N LYS A 339 -34.65 -4.98 -5.70
CA LYS A 339 -34.95 -3.71 -5.05
C LYS A 339 -35.97 -3.88 -3.92
N LYS A 340 -37.04 -4.65 -4.17
CA LYS A 340 -38.11 -4.92 -3.17
C LYS A 340 -37.55 -5.66 -1.95
N TYR A 341 -36.70 -6.68 -2.16
CA TYR A 341 -36.06 -7.43 -1.08
C TYR A 341 -35.20 -6.53 -0.18
N LEU A 342 -34.27 -5.77 -0.77
CA LEU A 342 -33.40 -4.88 0.03
C LEU A 342 -34.22 -3.79 0.73
N THR A 343 -35.19 -3.19 0.06
CA THR A 343 -36.06 -2.19 0.71
C THR A 343 -36.80 -2.76 1.91
N SER A 344 -37.29 -4.02 1.85
CA SER A 344 -37.97 -4.63 3.00
C SER A 344 -37.05 -4.89 4.17
N VAL A 345 -35.86 -5.49 3.92
CA VAL A 345 -34.84 -5.78 4.93
C VAL A 345 -34.37 -4.50 5.64
N PHE A 346 -34.04 -3.48 4.88
CA PHE A 346 -33.54 -2.23 5.47
C PHE A 346 -34.63 -1.46 6.24
N LYS A 347 -35.89 -1.48 5.76
CA LYS A 347 -37.00 -0.84 6.47
C LYS A 347 -37.41 -1.56 7.76
N GLU A 348 -37.22 -2.87 7.83
CA GLU A 348 -37.50 -3.64 9.04
C GLU A 348 -36.56 -3.23 10.20
N THR A 349 -35.29 -3.03 9.91
CA THR A 349 -34.27 -2.74 10.93
C THR A 349 -34.07 -1.25 11.15
N LEU A 350 -34.12 -0.43 10.10
CA LEU A 350 -33.92 1.02 10.13
C LEU A 350 -35.10 1.76 9.47
N PRO A 351 -36.29 1.75 10.08
CA PRO A 351 -37.54 2.20 9.46
C PRO A 351 -37.59 3.69 9.08
N ASN A 352 -36.86 4.53 9.80
CA ASN A 352 -36.83 5.98 9.60
C ASN A 352 -35.72 6.44 8.64
N GLU A 353 -34.84 5.50 8.22
CA GLU A 353 -33.76 5.83 7.29
C GLU A 353 -34.20 5.68 5.84
N ASN A 354 -33.75 6.59 4.99
CA ASN A 354 -34.11 6.58 3.57
C ASN A 354 -32.99 6.01 2.71
N PHE A 355 -33.15 4.77 2.28
CA PHE A 355 -32.26 4.09 1.32
C PHE A 355 -32.91 4.04 -0.06
N GLU A 356 -32.49 4.92 -0.96
CA GLU A 356 -32.98 4.91 -2.33
C GLU A 356 -32.23 3.87 -3.19
N PHE A 357 -32.70 2.64 -3.20
CA PHE A 357 -32.15 1.60 -4.05
C PHE A 357 -32.52 1.84 -5.53
N LYS A 358 -31.50 1.76 -6.40
CA LYS A 358 -31.60 1.91 -7.86
C LYS A 358 -31.16 0.63 -8.55
N LEU A 359 -31.80 0.34 -9.69
CA LEU A 359 -31.38 -0.75 -10.58
C LEU A 359 -30.31 -0.22 -11.53
N LEU A 360 -29.15 -0.86 -11.59
CA LEU A 360 -28.13 -0.55 -12.58
C LEU A 360 -28.34 -1.34 -13.86
N ASN A 361 -28.22 -0.68 -15.01
CA ASN A 361 -28.38 -1.31 -16.32
C ASN A 361 -27.20 -2.24 -16.63
N ARG A 362 -27.51 -3.48 -17.02
CA ARG A 362 -26.51 -4.50 -17.41
C ARG A 362 -26.16 -4.50 -18.89
N GLU A 363 -26.92 -3.83 -19.75
CA GLU A 363 -26.73 -3.87 -21.20
C GLU A 363 -25.36 -3.38 -21.65
N LEU A 364 -24.78 -2.44 -20.87
CA LEU A 364 -23.44 -1.88 -21.13
C LEU A 364 -22.31 -2.67 -20.45
N LEU A 365 -22.64 -3.75 -19.71
CA LEU A 365 -21.66 -4.52 -18.97
C LEU A 365 -21.32 -5.81 -19.74
N ASN A 366 -20.06 -6.07 -19.93
CA ASN A 366 -19.57 -7.31 -20.55
C ASN A 366 -19.65 -8.49 -19.56
N THR A 367 -20.87 -8.99 -19.31
CA THR A 367 -21.13 -10.09 -18.39
C THR A 367 -22.27 -11.00 -18.92
N LYS A 368 -22.16 -12.30 -18.67
CA LYS A 368 -23.21 -13.31 -18.99
C LYS A 368 -24.25 -13.42 -17.88
N VAL A 369 -24.00 -12.87 -16.72
CA VAL A 369 -24.90 -12.92 -15.56
C VAL A 369 -26.13 -12.04 -15.80
N LYS A 370 -27.32 -12.56 -15.49
CA LYS A 370 -28.62 -11.88 -15.72
C LYS A 370 -29.27 -11.36 -14.43
N ASN A 371 -28.66 -11.58 -13.26
CA ASN A 371 -29.21 -11.10 -11.99
C ASN A 371 -29.26 -9.58 -11.95
N GLU A 372 -30.26 -9.01 -11.29
CA GLU A 372 -30.33 -7.56 -11.07
C GLU A 372 -29.11 -7.07 -10.27
N ILE A 373 -28.64 -5.87 -10.59
CA ILE A 373 -27.65 -5.15 -9.79
C ILE A 373 -28.38 -4.01 -9.10
N ILE A 374 -28.42 -4.06 -7.77
CA ILE A 374 -29.06 -3.05 -6.94
C ILE A 374 -27.96 -2.19 -6.31
N PHE A 375 -28.10 -0.90 -6.44
CA PHE A 375 -27.15 0.08 -5.91
C PHE A 375 -27.87 1.14 -5.08
N CYS A 376 -27.20 1.61 -4.01
CA CYS A 376 -27.63 2.74 -3.21
C CYS A 376 -26.41 3.55 -2.79
N GLU A 377 -26.51 4.88 -2.80
CA GLU A 377 -25.49 5.79 -2.27
C GLU A 377 -26.17 6.85 -1.41
N VAL A 378 -25.73 6.98 -0.17
CA VAL A 378 -26.31 7.90 0.81
C VAL A 378 -25.20 8.73 1.45
N ASP A 379 -25.46 10.01 1.67
CA ASP A 379 -24.58 10.88 2.46
C ASP A 379 -24.68 10.50 3.94
N ILE A 380 -23.53 10.28 4.59
CA ILE A 380 -23.49 9.90 6.02
C ILE A 380 -24.16 10.98 6.89
N ALA A 381 -24.08 12.23 6.50
CA ALA A 381 -24.71 13.33 7.23
C ALA A 381 -26.25 13.28 7.24
N ASN A 382 -26.87 12.49 6.33
CA ASN A 382 -28.33 12.38 6.23
C ASN A 382 -28.93 11.32 7.17
N PHE A 383 -28.11 10.53 7.84
CA PHE A 383 -28.62 9.51 8.77
C PHE A 383 -29.10 10.11 10.10
N SER A 384 -30.17 9.53 10.62
CA SER A 384 -30.82 9.98 11.84
C SER A 384 -30.25 9.33 13.11
N SER A 385 -30.85 9.65 14.25
CA SER A 385 -30.51 9.06 15.54
C SER A 385 -30.82 7.56 15.65
N ASP A 386 -31.62 7.00 14.75
CA ASP A 386 -31.99 5.57 14.78
C ASP A 386 -30.76 4.69 14.56
N VAL A 387 -29.89 5.08 13.63
CA VAL A 387 -28.61 4.38 13.40
C VAL A 387 -27.73 4.41 14.66
N LEU A 388 -27.72 5.50 15.41
CA LEU A 388 -26.95 5.61 16.66
C LEU A 388 -27.47 4.66 17.75
N SER A 389 -28.73 4.25 17.67
CA SER A 389 -29.34 3.31 18.61
C SER A 389 -29.17 1.84 18.22
N TYR A 390 -28.69 1.55 17.00
CA TYR A 390 -28.48 0.19 16.52
C TYR A 390 -27.52 -0.58 17.42
N LYS A 391 -27.93 -1.77 17.84
CA LYS A 391 -27.08 -2.67 18.62
C LYS A 391 -26.70 -3.87 17.77
N LYS A 392 -25.42 -4.13 17.66
CA LYS A 392 -24.88 -5.29 16.97
C LYS A 392 -25.52 -6.58 17.46
N ILE A 393 -26.03 -7.39 16.52
CA ILE A 393 -26.69 -8.68 16.77
C ILE A 393 -25.63 -9.80 16.80
N SER A 394 -24.68 -9.75 15.88
CA SER A 394 -23.63 -10.77 15.76
C SER A 394 -22.70 -10.77 16.97
N LYS A 395 -22.39 -11.97 17.48
CA LYS A 395 -21.37 -12.15 18.52
C LYS A 395 -20.00 -12.31 17.88
N PRO A 396 -18.91 -11.86 18.56
CA PRO A 396 -17.57 -12.19 18.10
C PRO A 396 -17.38 -13.72 18.11
N PRO A 397 -16.51 -14.27 17.25
CA PRO A 397 -16.20 -15.68 17.28
C PRO A 397 -15.65 -16.09 18.64
N GLU A 398 -16.06 -17.26 19.14
CA GLU A 398 -15.65 -17.80 20.44
C GLU A 398 -14.18 -18.22 20.48
N SER A 399 -13.58 -18.48 19.32
CA SER A 399 -12.17 -18.83 19.16
C SER A 399 -11.49 -17.91 18.17
N PHE A 400 -10.17 -17.81 18.28
CA PHE A 400 -9.34 -17.13 17.29
C PHE A 400 -9.46 -17.83 15.94
N ILE A 401 -9.78 -17.06 14.89
CA ILE A 401 -9.84 -17.58 13.52
C ILE A 401 -8.41 -17.54 12.95
N GLU A 402 -7.84 -18.72 12.72
CA GLU A 402 -6.54 -18.83 12.08
C GLU A 402 -6.62 -18.42 10.61
N TYR A 403 -5.65 -17.62 10.18
CA TYR A 403 -5.56 -17.21 8.77
C TYR A 403 -5.23 -18.40 7.87
N SER A 404 -6.00 -18.56 6.80
CA SER A 404 -5.67 -19.46 5.69
C SER A 404 -5.63 -18.68 4.37
N PRO A 405 -4.64 -18.92 3.49
CA PRO A 405 -4.56 -18.26 2.19
C PRO A 405 -5.80 -18.53 1.34
N ILE A 406 -6.27 -17.47 0.66
CA ILE A 406 -7.38 -17.61 -0.30
C ILE A 406 -6.81 -18.18 -1.60
N SER A 407 -7.40 -19.25 -2.10
CA SER A 407 -7.01 -19.82 -3.39
C SER A 407 -7.53 -18.98 -4.56
N ASP A 408 -6.65 -18.69 -5.52
CA ASP A 408 -6.99 -18.05 -6.81
C ASP A 408 -7.48 -19.06 -7.86
N LEU A 409 -7.44 -20.37 -7.55
CA LEU A 409 -7.83 -21.42 -8.47
C LEU A 409 -9.36 -21.58 -8.54
N PRO A 410 -9.90 -22.03 -9.69
CA PRO A 410 -11.33 -22.26 -9.82
C PRO A 410 -11.81 -23.37 -8.87
N TYR A 411 -13.01 -23.20 -8.36
CA TYR A 411 -13.66 -24.21 -7.55
C TYR A 411 -14.66 -25.04 -8.36
N SER A 412 -14.99 -26.25 -7.87
CA SER A 412 -16.01 -27.12 -8.42
C SER A 412 -17.14 -27.25 -7.41
N ILE A 413 -18.40 -27.33 -7.93
CA ILE A 413 -19.59 -27.48 -7.10
C ILE A 413 -20.25 -28.82 -7.43
N ARG A 414 -20.74 -29.50 -6.38
CA ARG A 414 -21.64 -30.65 -6.51
C ARG A 414 -22.81 -30.49 -5.55
N ASP A 415 -23.99 -30.71 -6.07
CA ASP A 415 -25.24 -30.70 -5.31
C ASP A 415 -25.76 -32.14 -5.20
N LEU A 416 -26.02 -32.57 -3.97
CA LEU A 416 -26.68 -33.85 -3.70
C LEU A 416 -27.95 -33.59 -2.91
N SER A 417 -29.01 -34.27 -3.32
CA SER A 417 -30.30 -34.25 -2.61
C SER A 417 -30.56 -35.62 -2.01
N PHE A 418 -30.96 -35.63 -0.76
CA PHE A 418 -31.25 -36.84 0.00
C PHE A 418 -32.74 -36.89 0.39
N SER A 419 -33.36 -38.00 0.27
CA SER A 419 -34.72 -38.26 0.75
C SER A 419 -34.65 -39.18 1.97
N ILE A 420 -35.19 -38.73 3.07
CA ILE A 420 -35.07 -39.32 4.40
C ILE A 420 -36.49 -39.72 4.84
N LYS A 421 -36.71 -41.00 5.07
CA LYS A 421 -37.96 -41.57 5.54
C LYS A 421 -37.89 -42.12 6.96
N ASP A 422 -36.68 -42.47 7.41
CA ASP A 422 -36.42 -42.82 8.80
C ASP A 422 -35.78 -41.66 9.52
N PHE A 423 -36.58 -40.99 10.35
CA PHE A 423 -36.13 -39.81 11.10
C PHE A 423 -35.24 -40.13 12.31
N THR A 424 -35.13 -41.42 12.69
CA THR A 424 -34.26 -41.84 13.80
C THR A 424 -32.76 -41.66 13.44
N GLU A 425 -32.43 -41.75 12.16
CA GLU A 425 -31.07 -41.62 11.66
C GLU A 425 -30.76 -40.20 11.16
N LEU A 426 -31.72 -39.27 11.20
CA LEU A 426 -31.57 -37.91 10.66
C LEU A 426 -30.38 -37.15 11.26
N ASP A 427 -30.27 -37.17 12.58
CA ASP A 427 -29.22 -36.42 13.27
C ASP A 427 -27.81 -36.96 12.95
N LYS A 428 -27.65 -38.27 12.94
CA LYS A 428 -26.39 -38.93 12.57
C LYS A 428 -26.01 -38.64 11.13
N PHE A 429 -26.98 -38.65 10.21
CA PHE A 429 -26.78 -38.32 8.81
C PHE A 429 -26.29 -36.86 8.63
N ILE A 430 -26.96 -35.91 9.29
CA ILE A 430 -26.58 -34.48 9.21
C ILE A 430 -25.19 -34.29 9.82
N GLU A 431 -24.91 -34.90 10.97
CA GLU A 431 -23.62 -34.82 11.64
C GLU A 431 -22.51 -35.42 10.76
N TYR A 432 -22.74 -36.56 10.12
CA TYR A 432 -21.80 -37.17 9.17
C TYR A 432 -21.49 -36.23 8.01
N ILE A 433 -22.51 -35.71 7.30
CA ILE A 433 -22.31 -34.85 6.14
C ILE A 433 -21.62 -33.55 6.51
N LEU A 434 -22.08 -32.85 7.54
CA LEU A 434 -21.49 -31.56 7.95
C LEU A 434 -20.12 -31.72 8.62
N GLY A 435 -19.86 -32.88 9.23
CA GLY A 435 -18.58 -33.26 9.82
C GLY A 435 -17.54 -33.81 8.84
N PHE A 436 -17.93 -34.10 7.60
CA PHE A 436 -17.05 -34.69 6.59
C PHE A 436 -15.91 -33.71 6.25
N LYS A 437 -14.66 -34.19 6.33
CA LYS A 437 -13.46 -33.39 6.08
C LYS A 437 -12.60 -34.01 5.00
N HIS A 438 -12.21 -33.22 4.03
CA HIS A 438 -11.25 -33.59 3.01
C HIS A 438 -10.44 -32.38 2.59
N LYS A 439 -9.14 -32.55 2.24
CA LYS A 439 -8.24 -31.42 1.88
C LYS A 439 -8.73 -30.57 0.71
N LEU A 440 -9.48 -31.15 -0.21
CA LEU A 440 -10.05 -30.44 -1.37
C LEU A 440 -11.47 -29.91 -1.10
N LEU A 441 -12.10 -30.29 0.00
CA LEU A 441 -13.43 -29.84 0.36
C LEU A 441 -13.30 -28.53 1.16
N LYS A 442 -13.82 -27.44 0.57
CA LYS A 442 -13.75 -26.11 1.16
C LYS A 442 -14.93 -25.81 2.07
N GLU A 443 -16.12 -26.20 1.64
CA GLU A 443 -17.36 -25.83 2.31
C GLU A 443 -18.49 -26.82 2.00
N ILE A 444 -19.35 -27.07 2.99
CA ILE A 444 -20.61 -27.81 2.84
C ILE A 444 -21.70 -26.98 3.48
N TYR A 445 -22.84 -26.84 2.81
CA TYR A 445 -24.03 -26.24 3.42
C TYR A 445 -25.34 -26.80 2.85
N ILE A 446 -26.41 -26.69 3.64
CA ILE A 446 -27.76 -27.06 3.20
C ILE A 446 -28.32 -25.91 2.36
N PHE A 447 -28.56 -26.17 1.07
CA PHE A 447 -29.13 -25.19 0.15
C PHE A 447 -30.64 -25.38 -0.09
N ASP A 448 -31.16 -26.57 0.19
CA ASP A 448 -32.57 -26.87 0.04
C ASP A 448 -33.07 -27.79 1.18
N TYR A 449 -34.29 -27.52 1.66
CA TYR A 449 -34.95 -28.29 2.71
C TYR A 449 -36.44 -28.29 2.47
N PHE A 450 -37.01 -29.49 2.34
CA PHE A 450 -38.43 -29.68 2.13
C PHE A 450 -38.96 -30.79 3.04
N ASN A 451 -39.96 -30.48 3.86
CA ASN A 451 -40.66 -31.44 4.70
C ASN A 451 -42.01 -31.80 4.04
N ASN A 452 -42.17 -33.06 3.65
CA ASN A 452 -43.40 -33.59 3.09
C ASN A 452 -44.16 -34.39 4.14
N GLU A 453 -44.99 -33.72 4.93
CA GLU A 453 -45.78 -34.35 6.00
C GLU A 453 -46.71 -35.46 5.49
N LYS A 454 -47.21 -35.38 4.22
CA LYS A 454 -48.11 -36.37 3.66
C LYS A 454 -47.45 -37.73 3.42
N ASN A 455 -46.18 -37.71 3.10
CA ASN A 455 -45.41 -38.91 2.79
C ASN A 455 -44.46 -39.32 3.91
N ALA A 456 -44.47 -38.60 5.04
CA ALA A 456 -43.49 -38.73 6.12
C ALA A 456 -42.05 -38.76 5.58
N GLU A 457 -41.69 -37.77 4.72
CA GLU A 457 -40.44 -37.71 3.99
C GLU A 457 -39.83 -36.31 4.17
N ILE A 458 -38.54 -36.23 4.52
CA ILE A 458 -37.77 -35.01 4.49
C ILE A 458 -36.78 -35.08 3.33
N LYS A 459 -36.73 -34.03 2.50
CA LYS A 459 -35.72 -33.87 1.45
C LYS A 459 -34.74 -32.76 1.86
N ILE A 460 -33.45 -33.08 1.84
CA ILE A 460 -32.39 -32.16 2.16
C ILE A 460 -31.39 -32.12 1.01
N GLY A 461 -31.16 -30.91 0.47
CA GLY A 461 -30.11 -30.62 -0.52
C GLY A 461 -28.85 -30.06 0.11
N PHE A 462 -27.73 -30.76 -0.10
CA PHE A 462 -26.42 -30.27 0.31
C PHE A 462 -25.60 -29.82 -0.90
N ARG A 463 -24.92 -28.67 -0.76
CA ARG A 463 -23.94 -28.20 -1.71
C ARG A 463 -22.57 -28.43 -1.16
N PHE A 464 -21.72 -29.06 -1.97
CA PHE A 464 -20.30 -29.30 -1.70
C PHE A 464 -19.48 -28.39 -2.61
N ILE A 465 -18.60 -27.59 -2.04
CA ILE A 465 -17.66 -26.72 -2.76
C ILE A 465 -16.25 -27.28 -2.59
N PHE A 466 -15.63 -27.65 -3.71
CA PHE A 466 -14.27 -28.17 -3.76
C PHE A 466 -13.32 -27.13 -4.35
N GLN A 467 -12.19 -26.91 -3.69
CA GLN A 467 -11.13 -26.00 -4.15
C GLN A 467 -9.79 -26.47 -3.63
N SER A 468 -8.75 -26.41 -4.46
CA SER A 468 -7.35 -26.65 -4.05
C SER A 468 -6.59 -25.32 -3.93
N THR A 469 -5.53 -25.31 -3.15
CA THR A 469 -4.56 -24.20 -3.07
C THR A 469 -3.39 -24.40 -4.04
N ASP A 470 -3.16 -25.63 -4.51
CA ASP A 470 -1.92 -26.02 -5.18
C ASP A 470 -2.09 -26.20 -6.70
N SER A 471 -3.23 -26.72 -7.15
CA SER A 471 -3.49 -27.01 -8.56
C SER A 471 -4.98 -27.01 -8.88
N THR A 472 -5.34 -26.83 -10.15
CA THR A 472 -6.73 -26.93 -10.59
C THR A 472 -7.27 -28.34 -10.36
N ILE A 473 -8.43 -28.44 -9.71
CA ILE A 473 -9.07 -29.71 -9.38
C ILE A 473 -9.64 -30.36 -10.65
N THR A 474 -9.43 -31.65 -10.80
CA THR A 474 -10.01 -32.44 -11.88
C THR A 474 -11.42 -32.98 -11.52
N GLU A 475 -12.23 -33.26 -12.53
CA GLU A 475 -13.56 -33.83 -12.34
C GLU A 475 -13.49 -35.20 -11.68
N THR A 476 -12.48 -36.00 -12.02
CA THR A 476 -12.26 -37.34 -11.43
C THR A 476 -12.05 -37.24 -9.91
N GLN A 477 -11.16 -36.33 -9.46
CA GLN A 477 -10.90 -36.12 -8.03
C GLN A 477 -12.16 -35.75 -7.25
N VAL A 478 -13.02 -34.91 -7.83
CA VAL A 478 -14.28 -34.52 -7.19
C VAL A 478 -15.25 -35.69 -7.12
N ASN A 479 -15.38 -36.46 -8.21
CA ASN A 479 -16.26 -37.60 -8.27
C ASN A 479 -15.83 -38.71 -7.31
N ASP A 480 -14.53 -38.97 -7.15
CA ASP A 480 -14.01 -39.94 -6.20
C ASP A 480 -14.43 -39.59 -4.75
N ILE A 481 -14.32 -38.30 -4.37
CA ILE A 481 -14.72 -37.84 -3.02
C ILE A 481 -16.24 -37.99 -2.83
N ILE A 482 -17.02 -37.59 -3.84
CA ILE A 482 -18.49 -37.72 -3.80
C ILE A 482 -18.89 -39.18 -3.69
N SER A 483 -18.23 -40.11 -4.40
CA SER A 483 -18.50 -41.53 -4.32
C SER A 483 -18.28 -42.11 -2.92
N VAL A 484 -17.26 -41.64 -2.19
CA VAL A 484 -17.04 -42.01 -0.79
C VAL A 484 -18.21 -41.56 0.09
N ILE A 485 -18.70 -40.34 -0.10
CA ILE A 485 -19.84 -39.80 0.66
C ILE A 485 -21.12 -40.64 0.34
N ILE A 486 -21.36 -40.88 -0.92
CA ILE A 486 -22.52 -41.67 -1.36
C ILE A 486 -22.46 -43.09 -0.78
N GLY A 487 -21.33 -43.78 -0.93
CA GLY A 487 -21.19 -45.17 -0.45
C GLY A 487 -21.44 -45.33 1.04
N HIS A 488 -21.00 -44.33 1.86
CA HIS A 488 -21.31 -44.38 3.30
C HIS A 488 -22.79 -44.16 3.61
N ILE A 489 -23.45 -43.29 2.82
CA ILE A 489 -24.88 -42.98 3.06
C ILE A 489 -25.79 -44.12 2.60
N GLU A 490 -25.40 -44.84 1.56
CA GLU A 490 -26.13 -46.05 1.12
C GLU A 490 -26.17 -47.16 2.17
N GLU A 491 -25.26 -47.14 3.14
CA GLU A 491 -25.26 -48.04 4.30
C GLU A 491 -26.23 -47.63 5.42
N ILE A 492 -26.83 -46.43 5.31
CA ILE A 492 -27.78 -45.93 6.31
C ILE A 492 -29.23 -46.25 5.85
N ASP A 493 -29.94 -47.07 6.62
CA ASP A 493 -31.32 -47.43 6.33
C ASP A 493 -32.23 -46.19 6.32
N GLY A 494 -33.21 -46.20 5.39
CA GLY A 494 -34.20 -45.12 5.30
C GLY A 494 -33.78 -43.83 4.62
N ILE A 495 -32.52 -43.74 4.10
CA ILE A 495 -32.03 -42.63 3.32
C ILE A 495 -31.77 -43.06 1.88
N THR A 496 -32.28 -42.28 0.94
CA THR A 496 -32.10 -42.53 -0.49
C THR A 496 -31.62 -41.27 -1.22
N ILE A 497 -30.88 -41.47 -2.31
CA ILE A 497 -30.39 -40.37 -3.17
C ILE A 497 -31.23 -40.39 -4.45
N PRO A 498 -32.20 -39.47 -4.63
CA PRO A 498 -33.00 -39.43 -5.84
C PRO A 498 -32.13 -39.17 -7.08
N GLY A 499 -32.24 -40.07 -8.09
CA GLY A 499 -31.50 -39.94 -9.34
C GLY A 499 -30.21 -40.78 -9.44
N LEU A 500 -29.76 -41.43 -8.36
CA LEU A 500 -28.82 -42.55 -8.40
C LEU A 500 -29.67 -43.83 -8.43
N ILE A 501 -29.85 -44.42 -9.61
CA ILE A 501 -30.45 -45.76 -9.85
C ILE A 501 -29.32 -46.64 -10.38
#